data_ffedeb8c863c0aa48288bd3fe9b94973
#
_entry.id   ffedeb8c863c0aa48288bd3fe9b94973
#
_cell.length_a   1.000
_cell.length_b   1.000
_cell.length_c   1.000
_cell.angle_alpha   90.00
_cell.angle_beta   90.00
_cell.angle_gamma   90.00
#
_symmetry.space_group_name_H-M   'P 1'
#
loop_
_entity.id
_entity.type
_entity.pdbx_description
1 polymer ?
#
loop_
_entity_poly.entity_id
_entity_poly.type
_entity_poly.pdbx_seq_one_letter_code
_entity_poly.pdbx_strand_id
1 'polypeptide(L)'
;MLSHLEVDNLALIKNCSLDFYPGLTCISGETGAGKSLLLTAVKAITGSRLSSDLLGRKDKELKVSAQFTQVERYLPPEILQEFCGADPAADTDKDTETDTAAASTTVSDFADADLIITRKLNAAMRNRIYINNELTNLSYLRKLGTYLADIHSQNEQQDLADPNKHLIFLDNYAGLEVKTLKTRLQELYSCYQEKKRALQHLIADPAKRESALRKLQDIVNEIEQADFSDSEIDDLYKRRQKYQQLENLLHYLQTAEQALNSDFGDSENSYSGSIAKELLRCRQALDKAAQISPKLQTLSQECGRLTEEMNNLELEITHYLHNLPYNEQEVTLIDKRLNVLQNLVEKYAPQTGTLAEVRAYGVKLQEKIRLLNDTEESRIKLVEETTELWTMMSAIAAELHEKRRQAAGKLEAAVCKVAGDLALPDLRFAVNITADANKLQADGYDRAEFLLAANLGGELKPLARIASGGESSRIFLALKVILADIYKVPLLLFDEIDQGISGAAAQAVAGALKKLSRTHQVICISHQATIVAQADNVYQVYKSSDREANTTASCVKHLDESEIVAELTRLLAGESDMQEAVKLAKALRHDALQVRE
;
A
#
# COMPACT_ATOMS: atom_id res chain seq x y z
N MET A 1 4.04 8.17 -10.53
CA MET A 1 2.95 9.10 -10.11
C MET A 1 1.62 8.35 -10.15
N LEU A 2 0.63 8.73 -9.33
CA LEU A 2 -0.74 8.21 -9.46
C LEU A 2 -1.37 8.79 -10.72
N SER A 3 -1.70 7.96 -11.69
CA SER A 3 -2.31 8.39 -12.96
C SER A 3 -3.83 8.15 -12.97
N HIS A 4 -4.28 7.05 -12.39
CA HIS A 4 -5.68 6.66 -12.41
C HIS A 4 -6.11 6.04 -11.08
N LEU A 5 -7.33 6.33 -10.63
CA LEU A 5 -7.95 5.74 -9.43
C LEU A 5 -9.40 5.35 -9.74
N GLU A 6 -9.70 4.08 -9.58
CA GLU A 6 -11.04 3.52 -9.70
C GLU A 6 -11.53 3.06 -8.32
N VAL A 7 -12.73 3.45 -7.96
CA VAL A 7 -13.34 3.13 -6.66
C VAL A 7 -14.76 2.63 -6.87
N ASP A 8 -15.03 1.40 -6.45
CA ASP A 8 -16.36 0.80 -6.48
C ASP A 8 -16.81 0.45 -5.07
N ASN A 9 -18.04 0.82 -4.74
CA ASN A 9 -18.74 0.44 -3.51
C ASN A 9 -18.02 0.84 -2.20
N LEU A 10 -17.43 2.03 -2.16
CA LEU A 10 -16.79 2.59 -0.97
C LEU A 10 -17.74 3.57 -0.27
N ALA A 11 -18.38 3.14 0.79
CA ALA A 11 -19.35 3.93 1.57
C ALA A 11 -20.39 4.63 0.66
N LEU A 12 -20.34 5.97 0.51
CA LEU A 12 -21.25 6.75 -0.33
C LEU A 12 -20.83 6.78 -1.81
N ILE A 13 -19.64 6.34 -2.16
CA ILE A 13 -19.14 6.28 -3.54
C ILE A 13 -19.60 4.95 -4.16
N LYS A 14 -20.57 5.01 -5.07
CA LYS A 14 -21.07 3.81 -5.77
C LYS A 14 -20.08 3.32 -6.82
N ASN A 15 -19.61 4.23 -7.66
CA ASN A 15 -18.57 4.03 -8.67
C ASN A 15 -17.94 5.39 -8.97
N CYS A 16 -16.61 5.43 -9.05
CA CYS A 16 -15.87 6.64 -9.38
C CYS A 16 -14.58 6.25 -10.10
N SER A 17 -14.31 6.92 -11.20
CA SER A 17 -13.08 6.77 -11.99
C SER A 17 -12.47 8.15 -12.19
N LEU A 18 -11.22 8.33 -11.80
CA LEU A 18 -10.53 9.62 -11.76
C LEU A 18 -9.14 9.50 -12.37
N ASP A 19 -8.83 10.41 -13.28
CA ASP A 19 -7.50 10.57 -13.85
C ASP A 19 -6.78 11.68 -13.11
N PHE A 20 -5.59 11.45 -12.64
CA PHE A 20 -4.75 12.42 -11.94
C PHE A 20 -3.59 12.86 -12.81
N TYR A 21 -3.22 14.12 -12.67
CA TYR A 21 -2.15 14.76 -13.43
C TYR A 21 -1.02 15.23 -12.51
N PRO A 22 0.19 15.46 -13.05
CA PRO A 22 1.28 16.09 -12.30
C PRO A 22 0.89 17.47 -11.75
N GLY A 23 1.56 17.90 -10.70
CA GLY A 23 1.34 19.20 -10.08
C GLY A 23 0.43 19.16 -8.86
N LEU A 24 -0.21 20.28 -8.56
CA LEU A 24 -1.10 20.46 -7.42
C LEU A 24 -2.54 20.14 -7.81
N THR A 25 -3.10 19.09 -7.26
CA THR A 25 -4.52 18.73 -7.37
C THR A 25 -5.25 19.13 -6.10
N CYS A 26 -6.34 19.87 -6.22
CA CYS A 26 -7.20 20.21 -5.09
C CYS A 26 -8.56 19.52 -5.21
N ILE A 27 -8.98 18.85 -4.14
CA ILE A 27 -10.32 18.25 -4.01
C ILE A 27 -11.16 19.17 -3.14
N SER A 28 -12.13 19.86 -3.76
CA SER A 28 -13.09 20.74 -3.09
C SER A 28 -14.46 20.07 -2.97
N GLY A 29 -15.39 20.74 -2.28
CA GLY A 29 -16.77 20.28 -2.13
C GLY A 29 -17.32 20.51 -0.72
N GLU A 30 -18.61 20.26 -0.53
CA GLU A 30 -19.30 20.46 0.74
C GLU A 30 -18.79 19.55 1.86
N THR A 31 -18.94 19.98 3.10
CA THR A 31 -18.64 19.15 4.28
C THR A 31 -19.54 17.91 4.29
N GLY A 32 -18.93 16.74 4.47
CA GLY A 32 -19.67 15.48 4.43
C GLY A 32 -20.07 14.98 3.03
N ALA A 33 -19.57 15.61 1.95
CA ALA A 33 -19.82 15.15 0.57
C ALA A 33 -19.02 13.88 0.20
N GLY A 34 -18.07 13.44 1.04
CA GLY A 34 -17.28 12.24 0.78
C GLY A 34 -15.83 12.51 0.34
N LYS A 35 -15.32 13.74 0.52
CA LYS A 35 -13.92 14.09 0.20
C LYS A 35 -12.92 13.14 0.86
N SER A 36 -13.07 12.90 2.16
CA SER A 36 -12.21 11.99 2.93
C SER A 36 -12.34 10.53 2.52
N LEU A 37 -13.42 10.15 1.79
CA LEU A 37 -13.54 8.80 1.23
C LEU A 37 -12.57 8.56 0.07
N LEU A 38 -12.30 9.56 -0.76
CA LEU A 38 -11.27 9.45 -1.80
C LEU A 38 -9.89 9.24 -1.19
N LEU A 39 -9.60 9.96 -0.11
CA LEU A 39 -8.38 9.76 0.65
C LEU A 39 -8.30 8.36 1.26
N THR A 40 -9.43 7.85 1.75
CA THR A 40 -9.53 6.48 2.26
C THR A 40 -9.28 5.46 1.15
N ALA A 41 -9.70 5.73 -0.09
CA ALA A 41 -9.39 4.88 -1.24
C ALA A 41 -7.87 4.83 -1.49
N VAL A 42 -7.19 5.98 -1.49
CA VAL A 42 -5.72 5.99 -1.64
C VAL A 42 -5.03 5.32 -0.44
N LYS A 43 -5.52 5.54 0.80
CA LYS A 43 -5.04 4.80 1.98
C LYS A 43 -5.22 3.29 1.84
N ALA A 44 -6.30 2.85 1.21
CA ALA A 44 -6.55 1.43 0.99
C ALA A 44 -5.48 0.79 0.09
N ILE A 45 -5.10 1.43 -1.01
CA ILE A 45 -4.08 0.92 -1.94
C ILE A 45 -2.64 1.05 -1.42
N THR A 46 -2.40 1.87 -0.40
CA THR A 46 -1.10 1.96 0.30
C THR A 46 -1.00 1.04 1.52
N GLY A 47 -1.99 0.16 1.74
CA GLY A 47 -1.93 -0.87 2.76
C GLY A 47 -2.55 -0.53 4.12
N SER A 48 -3.33 0.56 4.23
CA SER A 48 -4.08 0.87 5.45
C SER A 48 -5.18 -0.16 5.71
N ARG A 49 -5.54 -0.34 6.98
CA ARG A 49 -6.65 -1.24 7.36
C ARG A 49 -7.98 -0.69 6.85
N LEU A 50 -8.82 -1.56 6.30
CA LEU A 50 -10.19 -1.26 5.92
C LEU A 50 -11.13 -1.80 6.99
N SER A 51 -12.09 -0.98 7.43
CA SER A 51 -13.17 -1.39 8.34
C SER A 51 -14.43 -1.80 7.57
N SER A 52 -15.30 -2.56 8.21
CA SER A 52 -16.59 -2.97 7.64
C SER A 52 -17.51 -1.80 7.28
N ASP A 53 -17.34 -0.67 7.97
CA ASP A 53 -18.17 0.53 7.79
C ASP A 53 -17.90 1.23 6.46
N LEU A 54 -16.76 0.88 5.81
CA LEU A 54 -16.39 1.39 4.49
C LEU A 54 -17.09 0.66 3.33
N LEU A 55 -17.74 -0.48 3.58
CA LEU A 55 -18.57 -1.16 2.59
C LEU A 55 -19.87 -0.38 2.36
N GLY A 56 -20.10 0.10 1.15
CA GLY A 56 -21.31 0.82 0.80
C GLY A 56 -22.53 -0.12 0.81
N ARG A 57 -22.58 -1.04 -0.14
CA ARG A 57 -23.60 -2.08 -0.22
C ARG A 57 -23.01 -3.41 0.22
N LYS A 58 -23.65 -4.06 1.19
CA LYS A 58 -23.19 -5.33 1.78
C LYS A 58 -23.29 -6.53 0.82
N ASP A 59 -24.07 -6.41 -0.24
CA ASP A 59 -24.23 -7.41 -1.31
C ASP A 59 -23.14 -7.33 -2.38
N LYS A 60 -22.32 -6.28 -2.38
CA LYS A 60 -21.27 -6.06 -3.36
C LYS A 60 -19.90 -5.98 -2.70
N GLU A 61 -18.88 -6.42 -3.45
CA GLU A 61 -17.49 -6.21 -3.03
C GLU A 61 -17.11 -4.73 -3.14
N LEU A 62 -16.30 -4.26 -2.20
CA LEU A 62 -15.56 -3.02 -2.35
C LEU A 62 -14.34 -3.30 -3.21
N LYS A 63 -14.14 -2.51 -4.27
CA LYS A 63 -12.95 -2.56 -5.12
C LYS A 63 -12.31 -1.18 -5.16
N VAL A 64 -11.02 -1.12 -4.92
CA VAL A 64 -10.20 0.07 -5.20
C VAL A 64 -9.06 -0.38 -6.08
N SER A 65 -8.88 0.30 -7.20
CA SER A 65 -7.79 0.08 -8.14
C SER A 65 -7.07 1.39 -8.42
N ALA A 66 -5.75 1.36 -8.42
CA ALA A 66 -4.94 2.54 -8.73
C ALA A 66 -3.80 2.17 -9.65
N GLN A 67 -3.52 3.04 -10.62
CA GLN A 67 -2.39 2.94 -11.54
C GLN A 67 -1.37 4.00 -11.21
N PHE A 68 -0.12 3.58 -11.04
CA PHE A 68 1.04 4.43 -10.85
C PHE A 68 1.95 4.30 -12.06
N THR A 69 2.35 5.43 -12.61
CA THR A 69 3.26 5.54 -13.76
C THR A 69 4.63 6.02 -13.31
N GLN A 70 5.67 5.75 -14.12
CA GLN A 70 7.05 6.15 -13.85
C GLN A 70 7.55 5.68 -12.47
N VAL A 71 7.20 4.43 -12.10
CA VAL A 71 7.53 3.89 -10.77
C VAL A 71 9.00 3.52 -10.63
N GLU A 72 9.73 3.36 -11.74
CA GLU A 72 11.17 3.10 -11.82
C GLU A 72 12.02 4.15 -11.11
N ARG A 73 11.51 5.38 -10.96
CA ARG A 73 12.22 6.48 -10.29
C ARG A 73 12.18 6.38 -8.76
N TYR A 74 11.27 5.59 -8.22
CA TYR A 74 10.94 5.60 -6.79
C TYR A 74 11.05 4.23 -6.14
N LEU A 75 10.88 3.16 -6.92
CA LEU A 75 10.92 1.79 -6.40
C LEU A 75 12.35 1.23 -6.44
N PRO A 76 12.73 0.44 -5.43
CA PRO A 76 13.98 -0.32 -5.47
C PRO A 76 13.99 -1.30 -6.65
N PRO A 77 15.18 -1.58 -7.24
CA PRO A 77 15.30 -2.51 -8.37
C PRO A 77 14.71 -3.89 -8.11
N GLU A 78 14.81 -4.39 -6.89
CA GLU A 78 14.27 -5.69 -6.46
C GLU A 78 12.74 -5.76 -6.62
N ILE A 79 12.04 -4.68 -6.24
CA ILE A 79 10.58 -4.58 -6.37
C ILE A 79 10.18 -4.41 -7.83
N LEU A 80 10.97 -3.66 -8.61
CA LEU A 80 10.72 -3.47 -10.04
C LEU A 80 10.84 -4.80 -10.80
N GLN A 81 11.85 -5.61 -10.51
CA GLN A 81 12.02 -6.94 -11.11
C GLN A 81 10.86 -7.88 -10.79
N GLU A 82 10.34 -7.82 -9.57
CA GLU A 82 9.27 -8.72 -9.11
C GLU A 82 7.93 -8.44 -9.81
N PHE A 83 7.57 -7.16 -10.03
CA PHE A 83 6.22 -6.80 -10.50
C PHE A 83 6.16 -6.08 -11.85
N CYS A 84 7.24 -5.53 -12.31
CA CYS A 84 7.32 -4.77 -13.57
C CYS A 84 8.29 -5.42 -14.57
N GLY A 85 8.92 -6.52 -14.22
CA GLY A 85 9.79 -7.29 -15.10
C GLY A 85 8.99 -7.88 -16.26
N ALA A 86 9.60 -7.89 -17.46
CA ALA A 86 8.98 -8.33 -18.70
C ALA A 86 8.35 -9.73 -18.58
N ASP A 87 7.18 -9.87 -19.22
CA ASP A 87 6.47 -11.12 -19.43
C ASP A 87 7.44 -12.22 -19.92
N PRO A 88 7.61 -13.36 -19.25
CA PRO A 88 8.47 -14.43 -19.73
C PRO A 88 7.94 -15.14 -20.98
N ALA A 89 6.88 -14.61 -21.62
CA ALA A 89 6.25 -15.19 -22.81
C ALA A 89 6.57 -14.49 -24.13
N ALA A 90 7.39 -13.44 -24.14
CA ALA A 90 7.82 -12.78 -25.37
C ALA A 90 9.29 -13.11 -25.64
N ASP A 91 9.51 -13.96 -26.66
CA ASP A 91 10.77 -14.40 -27.27
C ASP A 91 11.38 -15.73 -26.80
N THR A 92 10.71 -16.81 -27.20
CA THR A 92 11.44 -18.03 -27.58
C THR A 92 11.84 -17.93 -29.04
N ASP A 93 12.99 -17.35 -29.31
CA ASP A 93 13.85 -17.69 -30.45
C ASP A 93 15.15 -16.86 -30.39
N LYS A 94 16.17 -17.42 -29.74
CA LYS A 94 17.59 -17.24 -30.13
C LYS A 94 18.45 -18.12 -29.22
N ASP A 95 18.83 -19.27 -29.78
CA ASP A 95 19.99 -20.05 -29.37
C ASP A 95 21.24 -19.17 -29.37
N THR A 96 21.83 -18.97 -28.22
CA THR A 96 23.27 -18.77 -28.06
C THR A 96 23.67 -18.96 -26.60
N GLU A 97 24.33 -20.08 -26.33
CA GLU A 97 25.16 -20.31 -25.16
C GLU A 97 26.19 -19.19 -25.01
N THR A 98 26.25 -18.52 -23.88
CA THR A 98 27.52 -18.08 -23.25
C THR A 98 27.30 -17.48 -21.88
N ASP A 99 28.04 -18.05 -20.92
CA ASP A 99 28.61 -17.48 -19.70
C ASP A 99 27.74 -16.71 -18.67
N THR A 100 27.65 -17.36 -17.52
CA THR A 100 27.34 -16.84 -16.18
C THR A 100 28.10 -15.55 -15.85
N ALA A 101 27.43 -14.42 -16.04
CA ALA A 101 27.71 -13.19 -15.33
C ALA A 101 26.39 -12.67 -14.78
N ALA A 102 26.31 -12.46 -13.47
CA ALA A 102 25.18 -11.80 -12.83
C ALA A 102 24.93 -10.46 -13.53
N ALA A 103 23.96 -10.42 -14.41
CA ALA A 103 23.54 -9.20 -15.10
C ALA A 103 23.01 -8.24 -14.04
N SER A 104 23.74 -7.19 -13.74
CA SER A 104 23.24 -6.03 -13.02
C SER A 104 22.19 -5.36 -13.89
N THR A 105 20.93 -5.71 -13.74
CA THR A 105 19.81 -5.05 -14.40
C THR A 105 19.84 -3.57 -14.02
N THR A 106 20.02 -2.70 -14.98
CA THR A 106 20.08 -1.26 -14.77
C THR A 106 18.66 -0.69 -14.71
N VAL A 107 18.45 0.40 -13.97
CA VAL A 107 17.16 1.09 -13.85
C VAL A 107 16.60 1.52 -15.22
N SER A 108 17.45 1.66 -16.23
CA SER A 108 17.07 1.96 -17.61
C SER A 108 16.25 0.85 -18.31
N ASP A 109 16.30 -0.38 -17.81
CA ASP A 109 15.60 -1.52 -18.42
C ASP A 109 14.09 -1.52 -18.12
N PHE A 110 13.63 -0.65 -17.21
CA PHE A 110 12.24 -0.50 -16.77
C PHE A 110 11.64 0.86 -17.17
N ALA A 111 12.10 1.46 -18.26
CA ALA A 111 11.56 2.73 -18.74
C ALA A 111 10.05 2.63 -18.98
N ASP A 112 9.27 3.56 -18.38
CA ASP A 112 7.80 3.62 -18.44
C ASP A 112 7.06 2.43 -17.76
N ALA A 113 7.63 1.84 -16.69
CA ALA A 113 6.96 0.79 -15.94
C ALA A 113 5.70 1.31 -15.22
N ASP A 114 4.59 0.66 -15.48
CA ASP A 114 3.30 0.92 -14.84
C ASP A 114 3.04 -0.10 -13.73
N LEU A 115 2.52 0.38 -12.61
CA LEU A 115 2.13 -0.44 -11.47
C LEU A 115 0.64 -0.29 -11.20
N ILE A 116 -0.10 -1.38 -11.34
CA ILE A 116 -1.54 -1.41 -11.04
C ILE A 116 -1.75 -2.16 -9.74
N ILE A 117 -2.31 -1.46 -8.75
CA ILE A 117 -2.65 -2.03 -7.44
C ILE A 117 -4.16 -2.12 -7.35
N THR A 118 -4.68 -3.32 -7.16
CA THR A 118 -6.13 -3.55 -6.97
C THR A 118 -6.36 -4.22 -5.63
N ARG A 119 -7.26 -3.66 -4.85
CA ARG A 119 -7.67 -4.21 -3.55
C ARG A 119 -9.17 -4.45 -3.53
N LYS A 120 -9.58 -5.66 -3.17
CA LYS A 120 -10.98 -6.09 -3.07
C LYS A 120 -11.29 -6.53 -1.65
N LEU A 121 -12.44 -6.11 -1.12
CA LEU A 121 -12.93 -6.50 0.18
C LEU A 121 -14.38 -6.96 0.07
N ASN A 122 -14.65 -8.19 0.46
CA ASN A 122 -16.02 -8.72 0.46
C ASN A 122 -16.74 -8.51 1.81
N ALA A 123 -18.03 -8.83 1.86
CA ALA A 123 -18.85 -8.73 3.07
C ALA A 123 -18.34 -9.59 4.25
N ALA A 124 -17.60 -10.66 3.98
CA ALA A 124 -16.96 -11.51 4.99
C ALA A 124 -15.59 -10.97 5.43
N MET A 125 -15.26 -9.72 5.10
CA MET A 125 -13.98 -9.06 5.41
C MET A 125 -12.75 -9.78 4.83
N ARG A 126 -12.93 -10.64 3.83
CA ARG A 126 -11.81 -11.24 3.11
C ARG A 126 -11.20 -10.19 2.20
N ASN A 127 -9.91 -9.95 2.42
CA ASN A 127 -9.12 -8.97 1.70
C ASN A 127 -8.30 -9.66 0.62
N ARG A 128 -8.48 -9.27 -0.64
CA ARG A 128 -7.69 -9.76 -1.78
C ARG A 128 -6.95 -8.57 -2.36
N ILE A 129 -5.66 -8.70 -2.53
CA ILE A 129 -4.77 -7.65 -3.00
C ILE A 129 -4.04 -8.16 -4.22
N TYR A 130 -4.05 -7.38 -5.28
CA TYR A 130 -3.37 -7.70 -6.54
C TYR A 130 -2.43 -6.56 -6.91
N ILE A 131 -1.24 -6.91 -7.35
CA ILE A 131 -0.25 -5.99 -7.93
C ILE A 131 0.05 -6.53 -9.33
N ASN A 132 -0.23 -5.74 -10.37
CA ASN A 132 -0.14 -6.17 -11.78
C ASN A 132 -0.81 -7.53 -12.03
N ASN A 133 -2.02 -7.72 -11.46
CA ASN A 133 -2.82 -8.94 -11.48
C ASN A 133 -2.25 -10.12 -10.66
N GLU A 134 -1.14 -9.98 -9.99
CA GLU A 134 -0.59 -11.00 -9.09
C GLU A 134 -1.13 -10.83 -7.66
N LEU A 135 -1.54 -11.95 -7.06
CA LEU A 135 -2.08 -11.97 -5.70
C LEU A 135 -0.94 -11.77 -4.69
N THR A 136 -1.10 -10.80 -3.79
CA THR A 136 -0.11 -10.50 -2.76
C THR A 136 -0.74 -10.36 -1.36
N ASN A 137 0.10 -10.15 -0.36
CA ASN A 137 -0.33 -9.96 1.02
C ASN A 137 -0.32 -8.48 1.47
N LEU A 138 -0.97 -8.21 2.62
CA LEU A 138 -1.10 -6.85 3.15
C LEU A 138 0.23 -6.28 3.66
N SER A 139 1.14 -7.10 4.16
CA SER A 139 2.44 -6.65 4.67
C SER A 139 3.32 -6.15 3.51
N TYR A 140 3.28 -6.86 2.40
CA TYR A 140 3.96 -6.43 1.19
C TYR A 140 3.38 -5.13 0.62
N LEU A 141 2.03 -5.04 0.52
CA LEU A 141 1.38 -3.82 0.08
C LEU A 141 1.75 -2.61 0.96
N ARG A 142 1.88 -2.80 2.28
CA ARG A 142 2.33 -1.73 3.18
C ARG A 142 3.76 -1.30 2.89
N LYS A 143 4.66 -2.26 2.67
CA LYS A 143 6.05 -1.97 2.30
C LYS A 143 6.11 -1.18 0.99
N LEU A 144 5.38 -1.61 -0.02
CA LEU A 144 5.28 -0.93 -1.30
C LEU A 144 4.67 0.48 -1.16
N GLY A 145 3.61 0.60 -0.36
CA GLY A 145 2.92 1.88 -0.12
C GLY A 145 3.84 2.98 0.44
N THR A 146 4.87 2.62 1.21
CA THR A 146 5.85 3.60 1.75
C THR A 146 6.73 4.23 0.67
N TYR A 147 6.87 3.60 -0.48
CA TYR A 147 7.59 4.17 -1.64
C TYR A 147 6.67 4.95 -2.58
N LEU A 148 5.36 4.71 -2.55
CA LEU A 148 4.41 5.27 -3.51
C LEU A 148 3.73 6.55 -3.01
N ALA A 149 3.40 6.63 -1.73
CA ALA A 149 2.67 7.77 -1.20
C ALA A 149 3.01 8.06 0.25
N ASP A 150 3.09 9.34 0.58
CA ASP A 150 3.08 9.85 1.95
C ASP A 150 1.74 10.57 2.20
N ILE A 151 1.00 10.10 3.21
CA ILE A 151 -0.39 10.49 3.43
C ILE A 151 -0.49 11.27 4.73
N HIS A 152 -0.72 12.56 4.62
CA HIS A 152 -0.79 13.50 5.73
C HIS A 152 -2.23 13.68 6.19
N SER A 153 -2.58 13.03 7.30
CA SER A 153 -3.91 13.11 7.91
C SER A 153 -3.86 13.62 9.34
N GLN A 154 -5.01 13.97 9.90
CA GLN A 154 -5.14 14.47 11.28
C GLN A 154 -4.48 13.56 12.34
N ASN A 155 -4.47 12.22 12.11
CA ASN A 155 -3.80 11.27 13.00
C ASN A 155 -2.27 11.42 13.01
N GLU A 156 -1.66 11.90 11.93
CA GLU A 156 -0.21 12.08 11.87
C GLU A 156 0.28 13.37 12.54
N GLN A 157 -0.60 14.36 12.75
CA GLN A 157 -0.28 15.49 13.63
C GLN A 157 -0.02 14.99 15.06
N GLN A 158 -0.72 13.94 15.50
CA GLN A 158 -0.45 13.27 16.76
C GLN A 158 0.90 12.52 16.73
N ASP A 159 1.28 11.96 15.59
CA ASP A 159 2.56 11.28 15.42
C ASP A 159 3.76 12.24 15.50
N LEU A 160 3.65 13.42 14.87
CA LEU A 160 4.65 14.47 14.98
C LEU A 160 4.72 15.10 16.38
N ALA A 161 3.61 15.05 17.12
CA ALA A 161 3.58 15.49 18.52
C ALA A 161 4.10 14.43 19.49
N ASP A 162 4.25 13.15 19.07
CA ASP A 162 4.76 12.07 19.92
C ASP A 162 6.29 12.14 20.04
N PRO A 163 6.84 12.43 21.24
CA PRO A 163 8.29 12.52 21.47
C PRO A 163 9.05 11.23 21.10
N ASN A 164 8.39 10.08 21.16
CA ASN A 164 9.02 8.79 20.83
C ASN A 164 9.33 8.66 19.33
N LYS A 165 8.69 9.45 18.50
CA LYS A 165 8.89 9.46 17.04
C LYS A 165 9.86 10.52 16.56
N HIS A 166 10.21 11.52 17.40
CA HIS A 166 11.07 12.63 17.00
C HIS A 166 12.47 12.17 16.56
N LEU A 167 13.01 11.14 17.22
CA LEU A 167 14.29 10.56 16.83
C LEU A 167 14.23 9.90 15.44
N ILE A 168 13.12 9.25 15.12
CA ILE A 168 12.90 8.63 13.79
C ILE A 168 12.83 9.71 12.70
N PHE A 169 12.15 10.83 12.98
CA PHE A 169 12.09 11.97 12.04
C PHE A 169 13.47 12.59 11.83
N LEU A 170 14.25 12.75 12.92
CA LEU A 170 15.60 13.27 12.83
C LEU A 170 16.53 12.32 12.04
N ASP A 171 16.45 11.00 12.28
CA ASP A 171 17.22 9.99 11.56
C ASP A 171 16.91 10.00 10.06
N ASN A 172 15.64 10.13 9.70
CA ASN A 172 15.22 10.24 8.32
C ASN A 172 15.74 11.52 7.66
N TYR A 173 15.71 12.65 8.39
CA TYR A 173 16.28 13.92 7.93
C TYR A 173 17.79 13.85 7.74
N ALA A 174 18.49 13.16 8.61
CA ALA A 174 19.95 12.97 8.55
C ALA A 174 20.39 12.13 7.34
N GLY A 175 19.51 11.31 6.79
CA GLY A 175 19.71 10.61 5.51
C GLY A 175 20.51 9.31 5.62
N LEU A 176 21.16 8.94 4.49
CA LEU A 176 21.72 7.60 4.27
C LEU A 176 22.84 7.25 5.26
N GLU A 177 23.68 8.22 5.66
CA GLU A 177 24.80 7.97 6.59
C GLU A 177 24.30 7.48 7.95
N VAL A 178 23.29 8.16 8.52
CA VAL A 178 22.67 7.76 9.80
C VAL A 178 21.97 6.43 9.67
N LYS A 179 21.29 6.19 8.55
CA LYS A 179 20.61 4.91 8.28
C LYS A 179 21.62 3.75 8.25
N THR A 180 22.75 3.92 7.59
CA THR A 180 23.82 2.90 7.51
C THR A 180 24.42 2.60 8.89
N LEU A 181 24.74 3.64 9.66
CA LEU A 181 25.26 3.49 11.03
C LEU A 181 24.25 2.77 11.93
N LYS A 182 22.97 3.14 11.81
CA LYS A 182 21.88 2.53 12.57
C LYS A 182 21.72 1.05 12.25
N THR A 183 21.71 0.67 10.96
CA THR A 183 21.63 -0.73 10.54
C THR A 183 22.78 -1.54 11.11
N ARG A 184 24.01 -1.01 11.01
CA ARG A 184 25.20 -1.67 11.57
C ARG A 184 25.13 -1.79 13.10
N LEU A 185 24.62 -0.78 13.77
CA LEU A 185 24.42 -0.81 15.23
C LEU A 185 23.36 -1.85 15.61
N GLN A 186 22.27 -1.97 14.86
CA GLN A 186 21.21 -2.96 15.06
C GLN A 186 21.73 -4.40 14.91
N GLU A 187 22.56 -4.65 13.91
CA GLU A 187 23.21 -5.95 13.71
C GLU A 187 24.11 -6.31 14.90
N LEU A 188 24.97 -5.39 15.32
CA LEU A 188 25.84 -5.60 16.48
C LEU A 188 25.06 -5.74 17.78
N TYR A 189 23.98 -4.97 17.95
CA TYR A 189 23.11 -5.05 19.12
C TYR A 189 22.39 -6.40 19.20
N SER A 190 21.91 -6.92 18.07
CA SER A 190 21.30 -8.25 18.04
C SER A 190 22.30 -9.34 18.44
N CYS A 191 23.51 -9.28 17.89
CA CYS A 191 24.59 -10.21 18.23
C CYS A 191 25.00 -10.08 19.72
N TYR A 192 25.12 -8.84 20.23
CA TYR A 192 25.39 -8.59 21.65
C TYR A 192 24.32 -9.16 22.56
N GLN A 193 23.04 -8.98 22.22
CA GLN A 193 21.93 -9.50 23.02
C GLN A 193 21.90 -11.05 23.03
N GLU A 194 22.20 -11.68 21.90
CA GLU A 194 22.32 -13.14 21.83
C GLU A 194 23.42 -13.66 22.74
N LYS A 195 24.62 -13.06 22.63
CA LYS A 195 25.77 -13.47 23.47
C LYS A 195 25.54 -13.17 24.95
N LYS A 196 24.92 -12.04 25.26
CA LYS A 196 24.56 -11.68 26.64
C LYS A 196 23.54 -12.65 27.23
N ARG A 197 22.55 -13.08 26.47
CA ARG A 197 21.59 -14.12 26.89
C ARG A 197 22.29 -15.46 27.11
N ALA A 198 23.16 -15.86 26.18
CA ALA A 198 23.96 -17.08 26.34
C ALA A 198 24.78 -17.03 27.63
N LEU A 199 25.46 -15.90 27.91
CA LEU A 199 26.21 -15.72 29.15
C LEU A 199 25.33 -15.80 30.41
N GLN A 200 24.12 -15.20 30.38
CA GLN A 200 23.17 -15.29 31.49
C GLN A 200 22.71 -16.72 31.76
N HIS A 201 22.52 -17.54 30.70
CA HIS A 201 22.14 -18.94 30.84
C HIS A 201 23.28 -19.80 31.40
N LEU A 202 24.54 -19.45 31.14
CA LEU A 202 25.70 -20.13 31.73
C LEU A 202 25.83 -19.85 33.22
N ILE A 203 25.34 -18.72 33.71
CA ILE A 203 25.36 -18.33 35.13
C ILE A 203 24.16 -18.89 35.91
N ALA A 204 23.10 -19.33 35.19
CA ALA A 204 21.86 -19.80 35.79
C ALA A 204 21.95 -21.28 36.28
N ASP A 205 21.17 -21.53 37.33
CA ASP A 205 20.94 -22.81 37.99
C ASP A 205 20.87 -24.00 36.98
N PRO A 206 21.59 -25.14 37.23
CA PRO A 206 21.65 -26.31 36.37
C PRO A 206 20.26 -26.82 35.93
N ALA A 207 19.27 -26.80 36.81
CA ALA A 207 17.90 -27.23 36.49
C ALA A 207 17.20 -26.30 35.47
N LYS A 208 17.44 -25.01 35.53
CA LYS A 208 16.94 -24.06 34.53
C LYS A 208 17.64 -24.21 33.18
N ARG A 209 18.92 -24.58 33.21
CA ARG A 209 19.72 -24.84 32.01
C ARG A 209 19.19 -26.05 31.25
N GLU A 210 18.91 -27.17 31.96
CA GLU A 210 18.36 -28.37 31.32
C GLU A 210 16.98 -28.14 30.69
N SER A 211 16.12 -27.37 31.38
CA SER A 211 14.82 -26.97 30.84
C SER A 211 14.95 -26.05 29.61
N ALA A 212 15.94 -25.16 29.60
CA ALA A 212 16.21 -24.29 28.46
C ALA A 212 16.73 -25.08 27.25
N LEU A 213 17.64 -26.03 27.49
CA LEU A 213 18.17 -26.93 26.45
C LEU A 213 17.05 -27.74 25.77
N ARG A 214 16.14 -28.33 26.56
CA ARG A 214 15.01 -29.08 26.01
C ARG A 214 14.13 -28.19 25.12
N LYS A 215 13.78 -26.98 25.57
CA LYS A 215 12.97 -26.05 24.75
C LYS A 215 13.64 -25.64 23.44
N LEU A 216 14.95 -25.39 23.48
CA LEU A 216 15.70 -25.05 22.26
C LEU A 216 15.75 -26.25 21.30
N GLN A 217 15.91 -27.47 21.85
CA GLN A 217 15.92 -28.70 21.08
C GLN A 217 14.59 -28.97 20.42
N ASP A 218 13.48 -28.75 21.12
CA ASP A 218 12.12 -28.87 20.57
C ASP A 218 11.91 -27.91 19.38
N ILE A 219 12.38 -26.64 19.47
CA ILE A 219 12.28 -25.67 18.38
C ILE A 219 13.12 -26.10 17.17
N VAL A 220 14.36 -26.54 17.40
CA VAL A 220 15.24 -27.02 16.32
C VAL A 220 14.61 -28.25 15.64
N ASN A 221 14.09 -29.19 16.41
CA ASN A 221 13.41 -30.37 15.89
C ASN A 221 12.16 -29.99 15.07
N GLU A 222 11.37 -29.00 15.51
CA GLU A 222 10.20 -28.50 14.76
C GLU A 222 10.61 -27.91 13.41
N ILE A 223 11.70 -27.13 13.37
CA ILE A 223 12.24 -26.55 12.12
C ILE A 223 12.80 -27.65 11.20
N GLU A 224 13.55 -28.59 11.73
CA GLU A 224 14.16 -29.70 10.96
C GLU A 224 13.10 -30.67 10.43
N GLN A 225 12.08 -31.02 11.24
CA GLN A 225 10.99 -31.91 10.82
C GLN A 225 10.13 -31.31 9.71
N ALA A 226 10.11 -29.99 9.60
CA ALA A 226 9.36 -29.34 8.54
C ALA A 226 9.96 -29.54 7.15
N ASP A 227 11.24 -29.87 7.06
CA ASP A 227 11.98 -30.22 5.83
C ASP A 227 11.55 -29.37 4.63
N PHE A 228 11.98 -28.13 4.56
CA PHE A 228 11.59 -27.16 3.54
C PHE A 228 12.79 -26.62 2.75
N SER A 229 12.53 -26.20 1.53
CA SER A 229 13.46 -25.39 0.73
C SER A 229 13.16 -23.89 0.88
N ASP A 230 14.16 -23.03 0.66
CA ASP A 230 14.02 -21.58 0.85
C ASP A 230 12.99 -20.95 -0.12
N SER A 231 12.81 -21.55 -1.29
CA SER A 231 11.85 -21.10 -2.32
C SER A 231 10.50 -21.85 -2.26
N GLU A 232 10.30 -22.77 -1.32
CA GLU A 232 9.12 -23.65 -1.33
C GLU A 232 7.80 -22.89 -1.23
N ILE A 233 7.74 -21.82 -0.44
CA ILE A 233 6.53 -20.97 -0.35
C ILE A 233 6.19 -20.38 -1.73
N ASP A 234 7.17 -19.82 -2.43
CA ASP A 234 6.97 -19.20 -3.74
C ASP A 234 6.54 -20.24 -4.78
N ASP A 235 7.16 -21.42 -4.75
CA ASP A 235 6.83 -22.52 -5.64
C ASP A 235 5.41 -23.07 -5.39
N LEU A 236 5.01 -23.15 -4.12
CA LEU A 236 3.65 -23.54 -3.74
C LEU A 236 2.63 -22.46 -4.15
N TYR A 237 2.96 -21.17 -4.02
CA TYR A 237 2.09 -20.11 -4.51
C TYR A 237 1.91 -20.17 -6.03
N LYS A 238 3.00 -20.37 -6.80
CA LYS A 238 2.92 -20.56 -8.25
C LYS A 238 2.04 -21.74 -8.63
N ARG A 239 2.19 -22.87 -7.90
CA ARG A 239 1.33 -24.05 -8.10
C ARG A 239 -0.12 -23.76 -7.74
N ARG A 240 -0.38 -23.08 -6.63
CA ARG A 240 -1.73 -22.71 -6.18
C ARG A 240 -2.42 -21.78 -7.18
N GLN A 241 -1.68 -20.80 -7.72
CA GLN A 241 -2.15 -19.90 -8.78
C GLN A 241 -2.56 -20.68 -10.04
N LYS A 242 -1.73 -21.65 -10.45
CA LYS A 242 -2.04 -22.53 -11.58
C LYS A 242 -3.35 -23.31 -11.37
N TYR A 243 -3.53 -23.87 -10.18
CA TYR A 243 -4.78 -24.55 -9.83
C TYR A 243 -5.97 -23.61 -9.77
N GLN A 244 -5.78 -22.38 -9.33
CA GLN A 244 -6.84 -21.36 -9.33
C GLN A 244 -7.30 -21.00 -10.76
N GLN A 245 -6.37 -20.93 -11.69
CA GLN A 245 -6.71 -20.74 -13.12
C GLN A 245 -7.50 -21.94 -13.66
N LEU A 246 -7.09 -23.17 -13.29
CA LEU A 246 -7.80 -24.38 -13.66
C LEU A 246 -9.20 -24.46 -13.03
N GLU A 247 -9.36 -24.03 -11.79
CA GLU A 247 -10.64 -23.95 -11.09
C GLU A 247 -11.59 -22.95 -11.77
N ASN A 248 -11.08 -21.78 -12.15
CA ASN A 248 -11.84 -20.80 -12.91
C ASN A 248 -12.25 -21.35 -14.28
N LEU A 249 -11.33 -22.03 -14.97
CA LEU A 249 -11.61 -22.65 -16.26
C LEU A 249 -12.66 -23.74 -16.14
N LEU A 250 -12.55 -24.60 -15.13
CA LEU A 250 -13.54 -25.63 -14.81
C LEU A 250 -14.90 -25.01 -14.55
N HIS A 251 -14.97 -23.94 -13.77
CA HIS A 251 -16.22 -23.23 -13.49
C HIS A 251 -16.85 -22.65 -14.75
N TYR A 252 -16.05 -22.01 -15.62
CA TYR A 252 -16.57 -21.46 -16.89
C TYR A 252 -17.08 -22.56 -17.83
N LEU A 253 -16.33 -23.66 -17.94
CA LEU A 253 -16.74 -24.80 -18.78
C LEU A 253 -17.98 -25.49 -18.22
N GLN A 254 -18.08 -25.67 -16.90
CA GLN A 254 -19.28 -26.19 -16.25
C GLN A 254 -20.49 -25.26 -16.45
N THR A 255 -20.27 -23.94 -16.38
CA THR A 255 -21.34 -22.97 -16.66
C THR A 255 -21.80 -23.06 -18.10
N ALA A 256 -20.87 -23.24 -19.04
CA ALA A 256 -21.21 -23.44 -20.47
C ALA A 256 -21.95 -24.76 -20.70
N GLU A 257 -21.49 -25.86 -20.09
CA GLU A 257 -22.15 -27.18 -20.14
C GLU A 257 -23.57 -27.11 -19.56
N GLN A 258 -23.72 -26.46 -18.39
CA GLN A 258 -25.05 -26.25 -17.78
C GLN A 258 -25.95 -25.41 -18.66
N ALA A 259 -25.45 -24.37 -19.31
CA ALA A 259 -26.25 -23.55 -20.24
C ALA A 259 -26.77 -24.35 -21.42
N LEU A 260 -26.01 -25.36 -21.89
CA LEU A 260 -26.44 -26.25 -22.95
C LEU A 260 -27.43 -27.32 -22.47
N ASN A 261 -27.23 -27.86 -21.24
CA ASN A 261 -27.91 -29.05 -20.74
C ASN A 261 -28.92 -28.83 -19.61
N SER A 262 -28.87 -27.70 -18.88
CA SER A 262 -29.77 -27.52 -17.75
C SER A 262 -31.22 -27.31 -18.19
N ASP A 263 -32.10 -28.09 -17.59
CA ASP A 263 -33.52 -27.76 -17.52
C ASP A 263 -33.64 -26.53 -16.57
N PHE A 264 -33.76 -25.33 -17.13
CA PHE A 264 -34.05 -24.13 -16.34
C PHE A 264 -35.49 -24.24 -15.80
N GLY A 265 -35.63 -24.62 -14.52
CA GLY A 265 -36.88 -24.36 -13.86
C GLY A 265 -37.37 -25.35 -12.82
N ASP A 266 -37.08 -25.05 -11.56
CA ASP A 266 -37.99 -25.33 -10.43
C ASP A 266 -38.94 -24.14 -10.17
N SER A 267 -39.64 -23.68 -11.18
CA SER A 267 -40.78 -22.78 -10.99
C SER A 267 -41.89 -23.20 -11.97
N GLU A 268 -43.03 -23.51 -11.39
CA GLU A 268 -44.24 -24.03 -12.06
C GLU A 268 -44.81 -23.21 -13.25
N ASN A 269 -44.04 -22.21 -13.76
CA ASN A 269 -44.45 -21.32 -14.86
C ASN A 269 -43.37 -20.99 -15.88
N SER A 270 -42.25 -21.73 -15.98
CA SER A 270 -41.24 -21.48 -17.03
C SER A 270 -41.19 -22.63 -18.03
N TYR A 271 -41.69 -22.38 -19.23
CA TYR A 271 -41.48 -23.17 -20.43
C TYR A 271 -40.03 -22.99 -20.93
N SER A 272 -39.06 -23.55 -20.26
CA SER A 272 -37.69 -23.51 -20.75
C SER A 272 -37.02 -24.87 -20.54
N GLY A 273 -37.09 -25.69 -21.56
CA GLY A 273 -36.28 -26.89 -21.69
C GLY A 273 -34.85 -26.54 -22.04
N SER A 274 -33.89 -27.46 -21.84
CA SER A 274 -32.51 -27.27 -22.27
C SER A 274 -32.48 -26.89 -23.76
N ILE A 275 -31.49 -26.08 -24.16
CA ILE A 275 -31.34 -25.67 -25.58
C ILE A 275 -31.36 -26.91 -26.48
N ALA A 276 -30.78 -28.02 -26.03
CA ALA A 276 -30.81 -29.30 -26.72
C ALA A 276 -32.22 -29.85 -26.91
N LYS A 277 -33.06 -29.84 -25.87
CA LYS A 277 -34.46 -30.30 -25.94
C LYS A 277 -35.31 -29.40 -26.81
N GLU A 278 -35.11 -28.08 -26.74
CA GLU A 278 -35.87 -27.13 -27.55
C GLU A 278 -35.48 -27.19 -29.04
N LEU A 279 -34.20 -27.37 -29.36
CA LEU A 279 -33.76 -27.63 -30.73
C LEU A 279 -34.32 -28.94 -31.28
N LEU A 280 -34.35 -29.98 -30.46
CA LEU A 280 -34.94 -31.26 -30.85
C LEU A 280 -36.48 -31.15 -31.13
N ARG A 281 -37.20 -30.39 -30.27
CA ARG A 281 -38.61 -30.08 -30.46
C ARG A 281 -38.84 -29.26 -31.75
N CYS A 282 -37.99 -28.26 -31.97
CA CYS A 282 -38.02 -27.44 -33.18
C CYS A 282 -37.82 -28.32 -34.44
N ARG A 283 -36.80 -29.20 -34.39
CA ARG A 283 -36.54 -30.16 -35.49
C ARG A 283 -37.74 -31.06 -35.74
N GLN A 284 -38.31 -31.68 -34.68
CA GLN A 284 -39.49 -32.54 -34.83
C GLN A 284 -40.71 -31.81 -35.42
N ALA A 285 -40.89 -30.52 -35.03
CA ALA A 285 -41.96 -29.69 -35.59
C ALA A 285 -41.72 -29.36 -37.06
N LEU A 286 -40.46 -29.00 -37.41
CA LEU A 286 -40.06 -28.72 -38.79
C LEU A 286 -40.12 -29.98 -39.69
N ASP A 287 -39.73 -31.14 -39.15
CA ASP A 287 -39.86 -32.41 -39.89
C ASP A 287 -41.32 -32.73 -40.24
N LYS A 288 -42.25 -32.54 -39.27
CA LYS A 288 -43.71 -32.69 -39.54
C LYS A 288 -44.20 -31.63 -40.50
N ALA A 289 -43.78 -30.40 -40.43
CA ALA A 289 -44.14 -29.33 -41.33
C ALA A 289 -43.58 -29.55 -42.75
N ALA A 290 -42.40 -30.12 -42.91
CA ALA A 290 -41.76 -30.46 -44.16
C ALA A 290 -42.54 -31.60 -44.92
N GLN A 291 -43.15 -32.51 -44.15
CA GLN A 291 -44.06 -33.52 -44.76
C GLN A 291 -45.32 -32.92 -45.45
N ILE A 292 -45.73 -31.74 -44.92
CA ILE A 292 -46.90 -31.03 -45.47
C ILE A 292 -46.49 -30.07 -46.61
N SER A 293 -45.34 -29.40 -46.44
CA SER A 293 -44.82 -28.44 -47.42
C SER A 293 -43.33 -28.69 -47.72
N PRO A 294 -43.03 -29.21 -48.94
CA PRO A 294 -41.62 -29.52 -49.32
C PRO A 294 -40.66 -28.31 -49.29
N LYS A 295 -41.22 -27.10 -49.36
CA LYS A 295 -40.42 -25.87 -49.27
C LYS A 295 -39.73 -25.66 -47.86
N LEU A 296 -40.21 -26.38 -46.85
CA LEU A 296 -39.67 -26.31 -45.50
C LEU A 296 -38.58 -27.36 -45.24
N GLN A 297 -38.26 -28.21 -46.21
CA GLN A 297 -37.27 -29.28 -46.06
C GLN A 297 -35.86 -28.74 -45.82
N THR A 298 -35.52 -27.60 -46.43
CA THR A 298 -34.24 -26.93 -46.21
C THR A 298 -34.10 -26.41 -44.77
N LEU A 299 -35.16 -25.88 -44.17
CA LEU A 299 -35.18 -25.42 -42.78
C LEU A 299 -35.09 -26.58 -41.79
N SER A 300 -35.74 -27.71 -42.06
CA SER A 300 -35.62 -28.93 -41.27
C SER A 300 -34.18 -29.46 -41.28
N GLN A 301 -33.55 -29.51 -42.47
CA GLN A 301 -32.15 -29.92 -42.62
C GLN A 301 -31.19 -28.97 -41.86
N GLU A 302 -31.42 -27.65 -41.98
CA GLU A 302 -30.61 -26.66 -41.25
C GLU A 302 -30.76 -26.80 -39.73
N CYS A 303 -31.97 -27.01 -39.23
CA CYS A 303 -32.22 -27.29 -37.81
C CYS A 303 -31.54 -28.59 -37.36
N GLY A 304 -31.54 -29.62 -38.23
CA GLY A 304 -30.79 -30.85 -38.02
C GLY A 304 -29.29 -30.61 -37.86
N ARG A 305 -28.70 -29.79 -38.75
CA ARG A 305 -27.29 -29.42 -38.71
C ARG A 305 -26.94 -28.66 -37.42
N LEU A 306 -27.76 -27.68 -37.06
CA LEU A 306 -27.57 -26.94 -35.80
C LEU A 306 -27.63 -27.85 -34.57
N THR A 307 -28.51 -28.85 -34.58
CA THR A 307 -28.60 -29.85 -33.50
C THR A 307 -27.33 -30.68 -33.42
N GLU A 308 -26.77 -31.11 -34.56
CA GLU A 308 -25.51 -31.86 -34.62
C GLU A 308 -24.33 -31.01 -34.19
N GLU A 309 -24.24 -29.76 -34.66
CA GLU A 309 -23.19 -28.81 -34.25
C GLU A 309 -23.23 -28.53 -32.75
N MET A 310 -24.44 -28.38 -32.19
CA MET A 310 -24.60 -28.18 -30.74
C MET A 310 -24.18 -29.43 -29.94
N ASN A 311 -24.58 -30.63 -30.37
CA ASN A 311 -24.15 -31.86 -29.71
C ASN A 311 -22.64 -32.07 -29.80
N ASN A 312 -22.02 -31.68 -30.93
CA ASN A 312 -20.56 -31.73 -31.06
C ASN A 312 -19.89 -30.75 -30.09
N LEU A 313 -20.41 -29.51 -29.98
CA LEU A 313 -19.91 -28.53 -29.02
C LEU A 313 -20.01 -29.02 -27.57
N GLU A 314 -21.15 -29.64 -27.23
CA GLU A 314 -21.34 -30.26 -25.90
C GLU A 314 -20.31 -31.36 -25.64
N LEU A 315 -20.12 -32.26 -26.62
CA LEU A 315 -19.12 -33.33 -26.52
C LEU A 315 -17.71 -32.77 -26.37
N GLU A 316 -17.37 -31.71 -27.08
CA GLU A 316 -16.07 -31.04 -26.96
C GLU A 316 -15.91 -30.43 -25.59
N ILE A 317 -16.90 -29.71 -25.05
CA ILE A 317 -16.86 -29.15 -23.70
C ILE A 317 -16.70 -30.24 -22.64
N THR A 318 -17.52 -31.30 -22.74
CA THR A 318 -17.45 -32.45 -21.83
C THR A 318 -16.09 -33.16 -21.92
N HIS A 319 -15.54 -33.31 -23.12
CA HIS A 319 -14.21 -33.86 -23.33
C HIS A 319 -13.13 -32.99 -22.69
N TYR A 320 -13.23 -31.67 -22.83
CA TYR A 320 -12.34 -30.72 -22.16
C TYR A 320 -12.45 -30.82 -20.64
N LEU A 321 -13.66 -30.87 -20.09
CA LEU A 321 -13.92 -31.05 -18.66
C LEU A 321 -13.29 -32.32 -18.09
N HIS A 322 -13.44 -33.45 -18.80
CA HIS A 322 -12.86 -34.71 -18.37
C HIS A 322 -11.33 -34.77 -18.43
N ASN A 323 -10.73 -34.01 -19.34
CA ASN A 323 -9.27 -33.99 -19.52
C ASN A 323 -8.59 -32.87 -18.76
N LEU A 324 -9.34 -32.01 -18.04
CA LEU A 324 -8.75 -30.98 -17.21
C LEU A 324 -7.95 -31.62 -16.06
N PRO A 325 -6.65 -31.28 -15.93
CA PRO A 325 -5.80 -31.83 -14.88
C PRO A 325 -6.05 -31.11 -13.55
N TYR A 326 -7.32 -31.02 -13.12
CA TYR A 326 -7.70 -30.42 -11.86
C TYR A 326 -7.81 -31.51 -10.78
N ASN A 327 -7.12 -31.31 -9.68
CA ASN A 327 -7.16 -32.24 -8.55
C ASN A 327 -7.35 -31.46 -7.24
N GLU A 328 -8.55 -31.54 -6.68
CA GLU A 328 -8.93 -30.89 -5.42
C GLU A 328 -8.10 -31.39 -4.23
N GLN A 329 -7.67 -32.65 -4.26
CA GLN A 329 -6.83 -33.20 -3.20
C GLN A 329 -5.44 -32.56 -3.19
N GLU A 330 -4.86 -32.31 -4.36
CA GLU A 330 -3.58 -31.59 -4.46
C GLU A 330 -3.69 -30.14 -3.98
N VAL A 331 -4.77 -29.44 -4.34
CA VAL A 331 -5.04 -28.08 -3.82
C VAL A 331 -5.08 -28.08 -2.30
N THR A 332 -5.79 -29.05 -1.72
CA THR A 332 -5.87 -29.20 -0.26
C THR A 332 -4.51 -29.48 0.38
N LEU A 333 -3.68 -30.28 -0.28
CA LEU A 333 -2.32 -30.57 0.19
C LEU A 333 -1.42 -29.34 0.11
N ILE A 334 -1.49 -28.58 -0.99
CA ILE A 334 -0.77 -27.31 -1.16
C ILE A 334 -1.18 -26.33 -0.06
N ASP A 335 -2.48 -26.13 0.17
CA ASP A 335 -2.99 -25.20 1.17
C ASP A 335 -2.58 -25.62 2.59
N LYS A 336 -2.60 -26.91 2.91
CA LYS A 336 -2.10 -27.43 4.19
C LYS A 336 -0.60 -27.18 4.34
N ARG A 337 0.18 -27.46 3.30
CA ARG A 337 1.63 -27.25 3.34
C ARG A 337 1.99 -25.79 3.46
N LEU A 338 1.31 -24.89 2.70
CA LEU A 338 1.45 -23.45 2.83
C LEU A 338 1.15 -22.97 4.25
N ASN A 339 0.06 -23.43 4.86
CA ASN A 339 -0.27 -23.08 6.24
C ASN A 339 0.82 -23.49 7.23
N VAL A 340 1.40 -24.69 7.07
CA VAL A 340 2.51 -25.15 7.93
C VAL A 340 3.71 -24.23 7.78
N LEU A 341 4.12 -23.94 6.54
CA LEU A 341 5.29 -23.10 6.28
C LEU A 341 5.07 -21.64 6.71
N GLN A 342 3.88 -21.09 6.49
CA GLN A 342 3.52 -19.76 6.94
C GLN A 342 3.53 -19.65 8.47
N ASN A 343 2.99 -20.65 9.16
CA ASN A 343 3.04 -20.69 10.62
C ASN A 343 4.48 -20.72 11.15
N LEU A 344 5.39 -21.44 10.47
CA LEU A 344 6.80 -21.44 10.83
C LEU A 344 7.44 -20.07 10.62
N VAL A 345 7.14 -19.43 9.49
CA VAL A 345 7.64 -18.09 9.18
C VAL A 345 7.08 -17.06 10.17
N GLU A 346 5.80 -17.10 10.46
CA GLU A 346 5.15 -16.21 11.44
C GLU A 346 5.74 -16.37 12.84
N LYS A 347 6.05 -17.60 13.21
CA LYS A 347 6.57 -17.95 14.55
C LYS A 347 8.07 -17.61 14.70
N TYR A 348 8.88 -17.81 13.66
CA TYR A 348 10.34 -17.76 13.75
C TYR A 348 11.01 -16.69 12.89
N ALA A 349 10.29 -16.12 11.90
CA ALA A 349 10.77 -15.05 11.01
C ALA A 349 9.72 -13.95 10.76
N PRO A 350 9.12 -13.35 11.81
CA PRO A 350 7.98 -12.42 11.64
C PRO A 350 8.35 -11.09 10.98
N GLN A 351 9.63 -10.76 10.87
CA GLN A 351 10.08 -9.47 10.32
C GLN A 351 10.31 -9.49 8.82
N THR A 352 10.87 -10.56 8.29
CA THR A 352 11.22 -10.69 6.86
C THR A 352 10.28 -11.60 6.10
N GLY A 353 9.63 -12.51 6.80
CA GLY A 353 8.65 -13.41 6.20
C GLY A 353 9.26 -14.52 5.32
N THR A 354 10.55 -14.87 5.48
CA THR A 354 11.23 -15.82 4.61
C THR A 354 11.62 -17.13 5.30
N LEU A 355 11.57 -18.25 4.55
CA LEU A 355 12.03 -19.57 5.02
C LEU A 355 13.54 -19.61 5.23
N ALA A 356 14.31 -18.85 4.46
CA ALA A 356 15.75 -18.72 4.64
C ALA A 356 16.11 -18.22 6.04
N GLU A 357 15.35 -17.24 6.58
CA GLU A 357 15.54 -16.77 7.96
C GLU A 357 15.11 -17.80 9.00
N VAL A 358 14.04 -18.57 8.78
CA VAL A 358 13.66 -19.68 9.66
C VAL A 358 14.81 -20.68 9.76
N ARG A 359 15.44 -21.01 8.64
CA ARG A 359 16.63 -21.88 8.60
C ARG A 359 17.81 -21.27 9.34
N ALA A 360 18.11 -20.00 9.05
CA ALA A 360 19.18 -19.28 9.73
C ALA A 360 18.95 -19.19 11.24
N TYR A 361 17.69 -19.03 11.66
CA TYR A 361 17.30 -19.07 13.06
C TYR A 361 17.56 -20.46 13.69
N GLY A 362 17.21 -21.55 12.99
CA GLY A 362 17.52 -22.92 13.41
C GLY A 362 19.02 -23.16 13.63
N VAL A 363 19.85 -22.73 12.68
CA VAL A 363 21.33 -22.81 12.80
C VAL A 363 21.83 -22.01 14.01
N LYS A 364 21.33 -20.81 14.22
CA LYS A 364 21.69 -20.00 15.41
C LYS A 364 21.28 -20.68 16.72
N LEU A 365 20.16 -21.39 16.75
CA LEU A 365 19.74 -22.14 17.94
C LEU A 365 20.62 -23.37 18.18
N GLN A 366 21.03 -24.07 17.14
CA GLN A 366 21.98 -25.21 17.25
C GLN A 366 23.32 -24.75 17.82
N GLU A 367 23.83 -23.62 17.32
CA GLU A 367 25.05 -22.99 17.87
C GLU A 367 24.89 -22.63 19.34
N LYS A 368 23.71 -22.13 19.71
CA LYS A 368 23.36 -21.78 21.08
C LYS A 368 23.26 -23.00 21.99
N ILE A 369 22.69 -24.12 21.52
CA ILE A 369 22.67 -25.41 22.23
C ILE A 369 24.11 -25.89 22.47
N ARG A 370 24.98 -25.77 21.46
CA ARG A 370 26.39 -26.12 21.57
C ARG A 370 27.12 -25.30 22.64
N LEU A 371 26.92 -23.97 22.60
CA LEU A 371 27.51 -23.07 23.60
C LEU A 371 27.00 -23.31 25.03
N LEU A 372 25.74 -23.77 25.18
CA LEU A 372 25.19 -24.14 26.50
C LEU A 372 25.77 -25.42 27.04
N ASN A 373 26.35 -26.26 26.21
CA ASN A 373 26.94 -27.53 26.64
C ASN A 373 28.40 -27.43 27.05
N ASP A 374 29.09 -26.35 26.64
CA ASP A 374 30.50 -26.17 26.95
C ASP A 374 30.73 -25.47 28.32
N THR A 375 31.93 -25.68 28.84
CA THR A 375 32.39 -25.36 30.21
C THR A 375 32.77 -23.88 30.44
N GLU A 376 33.47 -23.61 31.55
CA GLU A 376 33.92 -22.30 32.01
C GLU A 376 34.76 -21.50 30.99
N GLU A 377 35.47 -22.18 30.08
CA GLU A 377 36.23 -21.55 28.98
C GLU A 377 35.28 -20.78 28.01
N SER A 378 34.12 -21.34 27.73
CA SER A 378 33.08 -20.68 26.91
C SER A 378 32.54 -19.42 27.60
N ARG A 379 32.46 -19.42 28.92
CA ARG A 379 32.02 -18.26 29.69
C ARG A 379 33.01 -17.08 29.58
N ILE A 380 34.31 -17.36 29.75
CA ILE A 380 35.36 -16.34 29.62
C ILE A 380 35.33 -15.75 28.21
N LYS A 381 35.30 -16.58 27.20
CA LYS A 381 35.22 -16.16 25.80
C LYS A 381 33.98 -15.31 25.48
N LEU A 382 32.81 -15.68 26.01
CA LEU A 382 31.58 -14.88 25.84
C LEU A 382 31.66 -13.52 26.55
N VAL A 383 32.34 -13.42 27.70
CA VAL A 383 32.60 -12.15 28.41
C VAL A 383 33.48 -11.23 27.56
N GLU A 384 34.57 -11.76 26.99
CA GLU A 384 35.45 -11.03 26.09
C GLU A 384 34.68 -10.53 24.86
N GLU A 385 33.98 -11.43 24.14
CA GLU A 385 33.20 -11.10 22.95
C GLU A 385 32.09 -10.07 23.24
N THR A 386 31.40 -10.18 24.37
CA THR A 386 30.39 -9.17 24.76
C THR A 386 30.99 -7.82 25.07
N THR A 387 32.20 -7.80 25.64
CA THR A 387 32.93 -6.54 25.95
C THR A 387 33.42 -5.87 24.67
N GLU A 388 33.95 -6.63 23.73
CA GLU A 388 34.35 -6.14 22.41
C GLU A 388 33.16 -5.57 21.63
N LEU A 389 32.05 -6.31 21.55
CA LEU A 389 30.83 -5.85 20.91
C LEU A 389 30.30 -4.56 21.55
N TRP A 390 30.30 -4.48 22.86
CA TRP A 390 29.89 -3.25 23.57
C TRP A 390 30.77 -2.06 23.20
N THR A 391 32.08 -2.26 23.09
CA THR A 391 33.05 -1.20 22.74
C THR A 391 32.79 -0.72 21.30
N MET A 392 32.61 -1.66 20.34
CA MET A 392 32.28 -1.34 18.96
C MET A 392 30.93 -0.60 18.83
N MET A 393 29.91 -1.07 19.53
CA MET A 393 28.59 -0.45 19.56
C MET A 393 28.66 0.97 20.15
N SER A 394 29.43 1.16 21.24
CA SER A 394 29.61 2.47 21.86
C SER A 394 30.30 3.49 20.94
N ALA A 395 31.28 3.05 20.17
CA ALA A 395 31.93 3.88 19.16
C ALA A 395 30.96 4.30 18.02
N ILE A 396 30.19 3.35 17.48
CA ILE A 396 29.20 3.65 16.45
C ILE A 396 28.07 4.55 16.99
N ALA A 397 27.64 4.34 18.23
CA ALA A 397 26.61 5.17 18.85
C ALA A 397 27.13 6.61 19.11
N ALA A 398 28.40 6.80 19.40
CA ALA A 398 29.01 8.14 19.53
C ALA A 398 29.05 8.85 18.17
N GLU A 399 29.42 8.14 17.10
CA GLU A 399 29.39 8.69 15.74
C GLU A 399 27.95 9.04 15.32
N LEU A 400 27.00 8.17 15.64
CA LEU A 400 25.57 8.39 15.38
C LEU A 400 25.05 9.63 16.11
N HIS A 401 25.42 9.80 17.37
CA HIS A 401 25.09 10.99 18.17
C HIS A 401 25.57 12.29 17.49
N GLU A 402 26.83 12.33 17.06
CA GLU A 402 27.39 13.51 16.41
C GLU A 402 26.71 13.83 15.08
N LYS A 403 26.41 12.81 14.26
CA LYS A 403 25.64 12.97 13.01
C LYS A 403 24.22 13.48 13.28
N ARG A 404 23.55 12.98 14.31
CA ARG A 404 22.23 13.46 14.76
C ARG A 404 22.28 14.91 15.22
N ARG A 405 23.31 15.30 15.97
CA ARG A 405 23.51 16.67 16.43
C ARG A 405 23.70 17.64 15.27
N GLN A 406 24.49 17.25 14.26
CA GLN A 406 24.67 18.04 13.04
C GLN A 406 23.38 18.14 12.22
N ALA A 407 22.63 17.04 12.11
CA ALA A 407 21.33 17.01 11.43
C ALA A 407 20.29 17.87 12.17
N ALA A 408 20.30 17.87 13.50
CA ALA A 408 19.42 18.70 14.32
C ALA A 408 19.59 20.19 14.00
N GLY A 409 20.84 20.69 13.99
CA GLY A 409 21.09 22.09 13.64
C GLY A 409 20.67 22.47 12.23
N LYS A 410 20.82 21.55 11.26
CA LYS A 410 20.33 21.76 9.89
C LYS A 410 18.79 21.76 9.83
N LEU A 411 18.15 20.85 10.57
CA LEU A 411 16.70 20.76 10.65
C LEU A 411 16.10 22.02 11.29
N GLU A 412 16.70 22.52 12.39
CA GLU A 412 16.29 23.75 13.05
C GLU A 412 16.28 24.95 12.09
N ALA A 413 17.38 25.13 11.35
CA ALA A 413 17.48 26.20 10.36
C ALA A 413 16.47 26.05 9.23
N ALA A 414 16.26 24.83 8.73
CA ALA A 414 15.32 24.55 7.67
C ALA A 414 13.87 24.82 8.11
N VAL A 415 13.49 24.38 9.33
CA VAL A 415 12.14 24.58 9.88
C VAL A 415 11.85 26.06 10.07
N CYS A 416 12.79 26.82 10.64
CA CYS A 416 12.62 28.27 10.82
C CYS A 416 12.48 28.99 9.47
N LYS A 417 13.23 28.58 8.46
CA LYS A 417 13.12 29.15 7.12
C LYS A 417 11.74 28.91 6.49
N VAL A 418 11.29 27.65 6.48
CA VAL A 418 9.98 27.28 5.91
C VAL A 418 8.84 27.89 6.71
N ALA A 419 8.97 27.97 8.03
CA ALA A 419 8.00 28.64 8.89
C ALA A 419 7.88 30.13 8.58
N GLY A 420 8.96 30.83 8.26
CA GLY A 420 8.94 32.21 7.77
C GLY A 420 8.12 32.34 6.50
N ASP A 421 8.32 31.43 5.54
CA ASP A 421 7.52 31.36 4.30
C ASP A 421 6.01 31.08 4.58
N LEU A 422 5.68 30.46 5.71
CA LEU A 422 4.31 30.15 6.16
C LEU A 422 3.71 31.21 7.11
N ALA A 423 4.18 32.44 7.03
CA ALA A 423 3.75 33.57 7.85
C ALA A 423 3.92 33.33 9.37
N LEU A 424 5.05 32.70 9.76
CA LEU A 424 5.50 32.50 11.14
C LEU A 424 6.96 32.98 11.28
N PRO A 425 7.26 34.28 11.07
CA PRO A 425 8.65 34.77 11.04
C PRO A 425 9.35 34.69 12.39
N ASP A 426 8.60 34.70 13.48
CA ASP A 426 9.12 34.72 14.85
C ASP A 426 9.25 33.32 15.48
N LEU A 427 8.96 32.29 14.69
CA LEU A 427 9.05 30.91 15.16
C LEU A 427 10.48 30.54 15.53
N ARG A 428 10.64 29.99 16.71
CA ARG A 428 11.87 29.32 17.14
C ARG A 428 11.61 27.84 17.29
N PHE A 429 12.38 27.06 16.58
CA PHE A 429 12.37 25.58 16.66
C PHE A 429 13.73 25.08 17.14
N ALA A 430 13.74 24.14 18.07
CA ALA A 430 14.95 23.50 18.58
C ALA A 430 14.75 22.00 18.74
N VAL A 431 15.81 21.23 18.50
CA VAL A 431 15.84 19.78 18.69
C VAL A 431 16.70 19.48 19.92
N ASN A 432 16.05 19.14 21.02
CA ASN A 432 16.75 18.74 22.23
C ASN A 432 17.16 17.27 22.15
N ILE A 433 18.47 17.01 22.02
CA ILE A 433 18.99 15.64 22.00
C ILE A 433 19.60 15.37 23.39
N THR A 434 19.05 14.38 24.08
CA THR A 434 19.56 13.87 25.34
C THR A 434 20.21 12.51 25.13
N ALA A 435 21.42 12.32 25.63
CA ALA A 435 22.18 11.08 25.48
C ALA A 435 22.37 10.40 26.84
N ASP A 436 22.08 9.11 26.93
CA ASP A 436 22.36 8.31 28.12
C ASP A 436 23.23 7.10 27.73
N ALA A 437 24.55 7.27 27.80
CA ALA A 437 25.53 6.26 27.40
C ALA A 437 25.33 4.91 28.11
N ASN A 438 24.67 4.88 29.26
CA ASN A 438 24.39 3.64 29.99
C ASN A 438 23.18 2.87 29.42
N LYS A 439 22.41 3.50 28.56
CA LYS A 439 21.20 2.91 27.95
C LYS A 439 21.33 2.72 26.44
N LEU A 440 22.46 2.14 26.03
CA LEU A 440 22.67 1.82 24.63
C LEU A 440 21.65 0.76 24.15
N GLN A 441 20.91 1.11 23.11
CA GLN A 441 19.87 0.29 22.47
C GLN A 441 20.19 0.06 20.99
N ALA A 442 19.32 -0.65 20.30
CA ALA A 442 19.47 -0.94 18.87
C ALA A 442 19.50 0.30 17.97
N ASP A 443 18.95 1.40 18.42
CA ASP A 443 18.90 2.71 17.73
C ASP A 443 19.83 3.77 18.33
N GLY A 444 20.76 3.36 19.21
CA GLY A 444 21.70 4.23 19.92
C GLY A 444 21.28 4.50 21.35
N TYR A 445 21.83 5.58 21.93
CA TYR A 445 21.51 6.03 23.28
C TYR A 445 20.82 7.39 23.32
N ASP A 446 20.49 7.95 22.16
CA ASP A 446 19.86 9.25 22.01
C ASP A 446 18.37 9.22 22.18
N ARG A 447 17.83 10.30 22.71
CA ARG A 447 16.43 10.68 22.62
C ARG A 447 16.35 12.08 22.05
N ALA A 448 15.44 12.29 21.13
CA ALA A 448 15.20 13.60 20.54
C ALA A 448 13.81 14.10 20.95
N GLU A 449 13.74 15.37 21.33
CA GLU A 449 12.49 16.05 21.60
C GLU A 449 12.44 17.37 20.83
N PHE A 450 11.39 17.58 20.05
CA PHE A 450 11.19 18.82 19.33
C PHE A 450 10.55 19.86 20.24
N LEU A 451 11.24 20.99 20.36
CA LEU A 451 10.82 22.12 21.17
C LEU A 451 10.49 23.30 20.26
N LEU A 452 9.52 24.09 20.67
CA LEU A 452 9.05 25.21 19.87
C LEU A 452 8.62 26.39 20.72
N ALA A 453 8.88 27.60 20.22
CA ALA A 453 8.29 28.85 20.68
C ALA A 453 7.71 29.59 19.49
N ALA A 454 6.41 29.88 19.52
CA ALA A 454 5.69 30.52 18.41
C ALA A 454 5.97 32.03 18.30
N ASN A 455 6.36 32.69 19.40
CA ASN A 455 6.54 34.13 19.49
C ASN A 455 7.94 34.51 19.98
N LEU A 456 8.41 35.69 19.61
CA LEU A 456 9.67 36.26 20.09
C LEU A 456 9.69 36.36 21.62
N GLY A 457 10.74 35.82 22.26
CA GLY A 457 10.90 35.82 23.72
C GLY A 457 10.09 34.75 24.46
N GLY A 458 9.30 33.94 23.75
CA GLY A 458 8.59 32.80 24.32
C GLY A 458 9.52 31.69 24.79
N GLU A 459 9.13 30.95 25.82
CA GLU A 459 9.84 29.75 26.28
C GLU A 459 9.67 28.62 25.25
N LEU A 460 10.76 27.87 25.01
CA LEU A 460 10.72 26.65 24.21
C LEU A 460 9.94 25.59 24.98
N LYS A 461 8.82 25.13 24.40
CA LYS A 461 7.94 24.10 24.96
C LYS A 461 7.93 22.87 24.05
N PRO A 462 7.76 21.65 24.61
CA PRO A 462 7.58 20.46 23.81
C PRO A 462 6.47 20.62 22.78
N LEU A 463 6.72 20.18 21.54
CA LEU A 463 5.75 20.21 20.45
C LEU A 463 4.42 19.53 20.85
N ALA A 464 4.49 18.48 21.66
CA ALA A 464 3.34 17.77 22.24
C ALA A 464 2.41 18.66 23.10
N ARG A 465 2.90 19.75 23.66
CA ARG A 465 2.14 20.65 24.55
C ARG A 465 1.58 21.87 23.86
N ILE A 466 1.77 22.00 22.55
CA ILE A 466 1.27 23.13 21.79
C ILE A 466 -0.19 22.88 21.47
N ALA A 467 -1.06 23.76 21.95
CA ALA A 467 -2.49 23.65 21.75
C ALA A 467 -2.85 23.67 20.25
N SER A 468 -3.87 22.90 19.89
CA SER A 468 -4.40 22.86 18.53
C SER A 468 -4.92 24.22 18.09
N GLY A 469 -4.35 24.78 17.02
CA GLY A 469 -4.76 26.04 16.40
C GLY A 469 -4.11 26.21 15.04
N GLY A 470 -4.44 27.26 14.31
CA GLY A 470 -3.90 27.53 12.98
C GLY A 470 -2.36 27.67 12.94
N GLU A 471 -1.72 28.04 14.05
CA GLU A 471 -0.25 28.07 14.17
C GLU A 471 0.33 26.66 14.20
N SER A 472 -0.25 25.77 14.97
CA SER A 472 0.18 24.36 15.04
C SER A 472 0.09 23.68 13.67
N SER A 473 -1.00 23.90 12.95
CA SER A 473 -1.18 23.32 11.59
C SER A 473 -0.09 23.80 10.62
N ARG A 474 0.30 25.08 10.69
CA ARG A 474 1.37 25.64 9.83
C ARG A 474 2.75 25.11 10.21
N ILE A 475 3.00 24.89 11.50
CA ILE A 475 4.24 24.30 12.00
C ILE A 475 4.36 22.84 11.56
N PHE A 476 3.29 22.09 11.72
CA PHE A 476 3.22 20.71 11.21
C PHE A 476 3.42 20.65 9.69
N LEU A 477 2.85 21.60 8.96
CA LEU A 477 3.08 21.72 7.52
C LEU A 477 4.54 22.03 7.21
N ALA A 478 5.20 22.95 7.94
CA ALA A 478 6.62 23.26 7.74
C ALA A 478 7.51 22.02 7.91
N LEU A 479 7.28 21.26 8.99
CA LEU A 479 7.98 20.00 9.21
C LEU A 479 7.73 18.99 8.09
N LYS A 480 6.51 18.89 7.63
CA LYS A 480 6.10 17.98 6.56
C LYS A 480 6.70 18.34 5.20
N VAL A 481 6.72 19.62 4.85
CA VAL A 481 7.39 20.12 3.64
C VAL A 481 8.85 19.70 3.60
N ILE A 482 9.55 19.80 4.73
CA ILE A 482 10.95 19.41 4.83
C ILE A 482 11.12 17.90 4.72
N LEU A 483 10.23 17.13 5.34
CA LEU A 483 10.27 15.67 5.30
C LEU A 483 9.91 15.11 3.92
N ALA A 484 8.98 15.72 3.19
CA ALA A 484 8.60 15.31 1.85
C ALA A 484 9.78 15.31 0.88
N ASP A 485 10.63 16.34 0.93
CA ASP A 485 11.85 16.44 0.11
C ASP A 485 12.83 15.28 0.39
N ILE A 486 12.75 14.66 1.57
CA ILE A 486 13.64 13.58 2.00
C ILE A 486 13.12 12.21 1.55
N TYR A 487 11.84 11.96 1.70
CA TYR A 487 11.24 10.65 1.41
C TYR A 487 11.18 10.32 -0.09
N LYS A 488 11.35 11.33 -0.97
CA LYS A 488 11.30 11.19 -2.44
C LYS A 488 10.13 10.34 -2.95
N VAL A 489 8.99 10.37 -2.24
CA VAL A 489 7.79 9.66 -2.68
C VAL A 489 7.12 10.43 -3.82
N PRO A 490 6.56 9.74 -4.84
CA PRO A 490 5.93 10.42 -5.96
C PRO A 490 4.66 11.19 -5.58
N LEU A 491 3.91 10.71 -4.57
CA LEU A 491 2.60 11.24 -4.21
C LEU A 491 2.57 11.73 -2.76
N LEU A 492 2.15 12.98 -2.58
CA LEU A 492 1.88 13.58 -1.28
C LEU A 492 0.37 13.88 -1.17
N LEU A 493 -0.26 13.37 -0.12
CA LEU A 493 -1.67 13.65 0.17
C LEU A 493 -1.81 14.45 1.45
N PHE A 494 -2.55 15.56 1.37
CA PHE A 494 -2.84 16.43 2.50
C PHE A 494 -4.34 16.50 2.77
N ASP A 495 -4.74 16.10 4.00
CA ASP A 495 -6.12 16.17 4.46
C ASP A 495 -6.31 17.37 5.39
N GLU A 496 -7.32 18.19 5.12
CA GLU A 496 -7.72 19.34 5.96
C GLU A 496 -6.56 20.26 6.37
N ILE A 497 -5.63 20.50 5.42
CA ILE A 497 -4.43 21.31 5.67
C ILE A 497 -4.76 22.78 5.99
N ASP A 498 -5.97 23.19 5.65
CA ASP A 498 -6.53 24.52 5.82
C ASP A 498 -7.32 24.69 7.14
N GLN A 499 -7.35 23.70 8.00
CA GLN A 499 -8.07 23.77 9.26
C GLN A 499 -7.48 24.84 10.19
N GLY A 500 -8.30 25.83 10.55
CA GLY A 500 -7.90 26.92 11.45
C GLY A 500 -6.97 27.96 10.83
N ILE A 501 -6.82 28.01 9.50
CA ILE A 501 -6.05 29.05 8.80
C ILE A 501 -6.93 29.89 7.90
N SER A 502 -6.61 31.18 7.76
CA SER A 502 -7.32 32.11 6.89
C SER A 502 -6.39 33.22 6.40
N GLY A 503 -6.83 34.00 5.41
CA GLY A 503 -6.14 35.20 4.92
C GLY A 503 -4.71 34.92 4.42
N ALA A 504 -3.75 35.72 4.90
CA ALA A 504 -2.34 35.62 4.50
C ALA A 504 -1.72 34.23 4.79
N ALA A 505 -2.14 33.58 5.86
CA ALA A 505 -1.67 32.24 6.19
C ALA A 505 -2.13 31.19 5.17
N ALA A 506 -3.37 31.25 4.70
CA ALA A 506 -3.89 30.38 3.66
C ALA A 506 -3.16 30.59 2.31
N GLN A 507 -2.80 31.84 2.00
CA GLN A 507 -2.02 32.16 0.82
C GLN A 507 -0.59 31.59 0.90
N ALA A 508 0.05 31.69 2.06
CA ALA A 508 1.37 31.13 2.31
C ALA A 508 1.38 29.61 2.19
N VAL A 509 0.37 28.93 2.75
CA VAL A 509 0.18 27.48 2.63
C VAL A 509 -0.04 27.08 1.16
N ALA A 510 -0.88 27.79 0.44
CA ALA A 510 -1.12 27.55 -0.98
C ALA A 510 0.17 27.66 -1.82
N GLY A 511 0.99 28.69 -1.54
CA GLY A 511 2.30 28.87 -2.16
C GLY A 511 3.27 27.73 -1.84
N ALA A 512 3.30 27.24 -0.60
CA ALA A 512 4.14 26.13 -0.18
C ALA A 512 3.73 24.81 -0.87
N LEU A 513 2.43 24.52 -0.94
CA LEU A 513 1.90 23.36 -1.66
C LEU A 513 2.23 23.42 -3.15
N LYS A 514 2.11 24.63 -3.74
CA LYS A 514 2.46 24.86 -5.14
C LYS A 514 3.95 24.67 -5.40
N LYS A 515 4.82 25.08 -4.48
CA LYS A 515 6.26 24.84 -4.56
C LYS A 515 6.60 23.36 -4.50
N LEU A 516 5.97 22.61 -3.56
CA LEU A 516 6.11 21.15 -3.46
C LEU A 516 5.64 20.43 -4.72
N SER A 517 4.59 20.92 -5.35
CA SER A 517 4.01 20.28 -6.54
C SER A 517 4.88 20.36 -7.78
N ARG A 518 6.01 21.09 -7.74
CA ARG A 518 7.03 21.11 -8.80
C ARG A 518 7.89 19.83 -8.82
N THR A 519 8.04 19.20 -7.68
CA THR A 519 8.89 18.00 -7.51
C THR A 519 8.08 16.75 -7.19
N HIS A 520 6.87 16.90 -6.64
CA HIS A 520 5.99 15.82 -6.24
C HIS A 520 4.61 16.00 -6.86
N GLN A 521 3.86 14.94 -7.03
CA GLN A 521 2.42 15.03 -7.25
C GLN A 521 1.75 15.31 -5.91
N VAL A 522 1.06 16.44 -5.78
CA VAL A 522 0.41 16.86 -4.53
C VAL A 522 -1.09 16.81 -4.70
N ILE A 523 -1.78 16.06 -3.84
CA ILE A 523 -3.24 16.04 -3.75
C ILE A 523 -3.63 16.61 -2.39
N CYS A 524 -4.41 17.66 -2.36
CA CYS A 524 -4.91 18.25 -1.12
C CYS A 524 -6.44 18.32 -1.09
N ILE A 525 -7.01 18.12 0.10
CA ILE A 525 -8.42 18.41 0.37
C ILE A 525 -8.49 19.75 1.05
N SER A 526 -9.22 20.71 0.44
CA SER A 526 -9.35 22.05 0.98
C SER A 526 -10.71 22.67 0.66
N HIS A 527 -11.15 23.55 1.55
CA HIS A 527 -12.30 24.43 1.36
C HIS A 527 -11.90 25.91 1.21
N GLN A 528 -10.58 26.20 1.26
CA GLN A 528 -10.05 27.55 1.12
C GLN A 528 -9.91 27.95 -0.34
N ALA A 529 -10.58 29.03 -0.75
CA ALA A 529 -10.53 29.53 -2.11
C ALA A 529 -9.09 29.83 -2.59
N THR A 530 -8.22 30.32 -1.70
CA THR A 530 -6.81 30.61 -2.00
C THR A 530 -6.01 29.37 -2.40
N ILE A 531 -6.28 28.22 -1.78
CA ILE A 531 -5.62 26.93 -2.11
C ILE A 531 -6.18 26.39 -3.43
N VAL A 532 -7.52 26.40 -3.57
CA VAL A 532 -8.19 25.94 -4.80
C VAL A 532 -7.73 26.78 -6.00
N ALA A 533 -7.56 28.10 -5.83
CA ALA A 533 -7.12 28.99 -6.90
C ALA A 533 -5.72 28.67 -7.44
N GLN A 534 -4.80 28.17 -6.59
CA GLN A 534 -3.43 27.82 -6.98
C GLN A 534 -3.28 26.39 -7.54
N ALA A 535 -4.33 25.57 -7.43
CA ALA A 535 -4.28 24.20 -7.94
C ALA A 535 -4.19 24.17 -9.48
N ASP A 536 -3.44 23.17 -9.98
CA ASP A 536 -3.36 22.90 -11.41
C ASP A 536 -4.61 22.18 -11.89
N ASN A 537 -5.12 21.27 -11.05
CA ASN A 537 -6.31 20.47 -11.29
C ASN A 537 -7.26 20.60 -10.11
N VAL A 538 -8.53 20.76 -10.36
CA VAL A 538 -9.56 20.88 -9.32
C VAL A 538 -10.64 19.84 -9.54
N TYR A 539 -10.92 19.06 -8.50
CA TYR A 539 -12.03 18.11 -8.46
C TYR A 539 -13.07 18.60 -7.45
N GLN A 540 -14.32 18.60 -7.86
CA GLN A 540 -15.44 18.90 -6.97
C GLN A 540 -16.14 17.61 -6.56
N VAL A 541 -16.30 17.41 -5.25
CA VAL A 541 -17.10 16.33 -4.68
C VAL A 541 -18.46 16.89 -4.26
N TYR A 542 -19.52 16.31 -4.79
CA TYR A 542 -20.89 16.73 -4.52
C TYR A 542 -21.80 15.52 -4.28
N LYS A 543 -22.90 15.75 -3.57
CA LYS A 543 -23.92 14.74 -3.32
C LYS A 543 -24.94 14.75 -4.45
N SER A 544 -25.17 13.60 -5.04
CA SER A 544 -26.30 13.36 -5.93
C SER A 544 -27.35 12.53 -5.20
N SER A 545 -28.53 13.08 -5.04
CA SER A 545 -29.65 12.40 -4.39
C SER A 545 -30.62 11.91 -5.46
N ASP A 546 -30.74 10.61 -5.56
CA ASP A 546 -31.78 9.97 -6.36
C ASP A 546 -33.04 9.85 -5.49
N ARG A 547 -34.04 10.70 -5.74
CA ARG A 547 -35.28 10.74 -4.97
C ARG A 547 -36.16 9.50 -5.23
N GLU A 548 -36.08 8.89 -6.42
CA GLU A 548 -36.85 7.71 -6.77
C GLU A 548 -36.28 6.44 -6.09
N ALA A 549 -34.94 6.35 -6.04
CA ALA A 549 -34.24 5.24 -5.38
C ALA A 549 -34.02 5.46 -3.87
N ASN A 550 -34.39 6.62 -3.32
CA ASN A 550 -34.13 7.04 -1.93
C ASN A 550 -32.67 6.80 -1.49
N THR A 551 -31.72 7.08 -2.40
CA THR A 551 -30.30 6.87 -2.17
C THR A 551 -29.50 8.13 -2.45
N THR A 552 -28.52 8.40 -1.59
CA THR A 552 -27.54 9.49 -1.82
C THR A 552 -26.22 8.85 -2.24
N ALA A 553 -25.62 9.39 -3.27
CA ALA A 553 -24.29 8.99 -3.73
C ALA A 553 -23.38 10.21 -3.79
N SER A 554 -22.10 9.98 -3.47
CA SER A 554 -21.05 10.98 -3.70
C SER A 554 -20.54 10.84 -5.14
N CYS A 555 -20.55 11.95 -5.86
CA CYS A 555 -20.03 12.06 -7.22
C CYS A 555 -18.82 12.99 -7.22
N VAL A 556 -17.89 12.74 -8.14
CA VAL A 556 -16.69 13.56 -8.31
C VAL A 556 -16.64 14.05 -9.75
N LYS A 557 -16.31 15.32 -9.92
CA LYS A 557 -16.20 15.97 -11.23
C LYS A 557 -14.88 16.71 -11.32
N HIS A 558 -14.14 16.51 -12.40
CA HIS A 558 -13.01 17.37 -12.77
C HIS A 558 -13.56 18.69 -13.32
N LEU A 559 -13.07 19.80 -12.82
CA LEU A 559 -13.55 21.14 -13.20
C LEU A 559 -12.67 21.74 -14.29
N ASP A 560 -13.30 22.32 -15.30
CA ASP A 560 -12.63 23.19 -16.26
C ASP A 560 -12.36 24.61 -15.67
N GLU A 561 -11.62 25.44 -16.37
CA GLU A 561 -11.25 26.78 -15.87
C GLU A 561 -12.47 27.66 -15.55
N SER A 562 -13.58 27.53 -16.30
CA SER A 562 -14.80 28.28 -16.05
C SER A 562 -15.52 27.76 -14.80
N GLU A 563 -15.52 26.45 -14.60
CA GLU A 563 -16.11 25.79 -13.43
C GLU A 563 -15.27 26.02 -12.17
N ILE A 564 -13.93 26.09 -12.30
CA ILE A 564 -13.05 26.50 -11.20
C ILE A 564 -13.42 27.88 -10.70
N VAL A 565 -13.63 28.85 -11.60
CA VAL A 565 -14.07 30.20 -11.19
C VAL A 565 -15.44 30.15 -10.51
N ALA A 566 -16.37 29.34 -10.99
CA ALA A 566 -17.68 29.14 -10.35
C ALA A 566 -17.54 28.55 -8.94
N GLU A 567 -16.68 27.54 -8.78
CA GLU A 567 -16.41 26.92 -7.46
C GLU A 567 -15.72 27.91 -6.51
N LEU A 568 -14.76 28.67 -6.99
CA LEU A 568 -14.12 29.76 -6.21
C LEU A 568 -15.17 30.79 -5.77
N THR A 569 -16.08 31.18 -6.67
CA THR A 569 -17.17 32.08 -6.34
C THR A 569 -18.06 31.48 -5.24
N ARG A 570 -18.41 30.23 -5.33
CA ARG A 570 -19.18 29.52 -4.29
C ARG A 570 -18.48 29.54 -2.93
N LEU A 571 -17.15 29.28 -2.91
CA LEU A 571 -16.35 29.30 -1.69
C LEU A 571 -16.19 30.69 -1.07
N LEU A 572 -16.21 31.73 -1.89
CA LEU A 572 -16.05 33.12 -1.47
C LEU A 572 -17.38 33.83 -1.15
N ALA A 573 -18.49 33.42 -1.78
CA ALA A 573 -19.72 34.14 -1.73
C ALA A 573 -20.35 34.22 -0.33
N GLY A 574 -20.20 33.15 0.52
CA GLY A 574 -20.79 33.16 1.87
C GLY A 574 -22.17 33.87 1.89
N GLU A 575 -22.30 34.94 2.68
CA GLU A 575 -23.45 35.88 2.71
C GLU A 575 -23.22 37.15 1.88
N SER A 576 -22.11 37.24 1.08
CA SER A 576 -21.66 38.42 0.37
C SER A 576 -22.32 38.58 -1.01
N ASP A 577 -22.19 39.77 -1.61
CA ASP A 577 -22.67 40.05 -2.95
C ASP A 577 -22.00 39.15 -4.00
N MET A 578 -22.82 38.41 -4.75
CA MET A 578 -22.38 37.43 -5.77
C MET A 578 -21.48 38.09 -6.83
N GLN A 579 -21.71 39.35 -7.18
CA GLN A 579 -20.91 40.03 -8.20
C GLN A 579 -19.50 40.37 -7.73
N GLU A 580 -19.31 40.71 -6.46
CA GLU A 580 -17.99 40.95 -5.87
C GLU A 580 -17.23 39.64 -5.72
N ALA A 581 -17.91 38.56 -5.30
CA ALA A 581 -17.31 37.23 -5.20
C ALA A 581 -16.78 36.70 -6.56
N VAL A 582 -17.52 36.93 -7.66
CA VAL A 582 -17.07 36.57 -9.03
C VAL A 582 -15.82 37.38 -9.44
N LYS A 583 -15.78 38.67 -9.15
CA LYS A 583 -14.60 39.52 -9.45
C LYS A 583 -13.37 39.02 -8.68
N LEU A 584 -13.55 38.75 -7.38
CA LEU A 584 -12.48 38.26 -6.52
C LEU A 584 -12.00 36.85 -6.93
N ALA A 585 -12.92 35.96 -7.28
CA ALA A 585 -12.60 34.62 -7.79
C ALA A 585 -11.73 34.66 -9.05
N LYS A 586 -12.11 35.55 -10.01
CA LYS A 586 -11.32 35.74 -11.24
C LYS A 586 -9.96 36.36 -10.96
N ALA A 587 -9.86 37.32 -10.07
CA ALA A 587 -8.59 37.92 -9.67
C ALA A 587 -7.66 36.90 -9.01
N LEU A 588 -8.16 36.14 -8.02
CA LEU A 588 -7.39 35.11 -7.35
C LEU A 588 -6.88 34.05 -8.32
N ARG A 589 -7.71 33.61 -9.28
CA ARG A 589 -7.29 32.61 -10.28
C ARG A 589 -6.27 33.20 -11.26
N HIS A 590 -6.45 34.42 -11.70
CA HIS A 590 -5.53 35.12 -12.59
C HIS A 590 -4.15 35.28 -11.93
N ASP A 591 -4.10 35.78 -10.70
CA ASP A 591 -2.86 35.98 -9.95
C ASP A 591 -2.12 34.64 -9.74
N ALA A 592 -2.87 33.57 -9.44
CA ALA A 592 -2.31 32.24 -9.31
C ALA A 592 -1.69 31.68 -10.61
N LEU A 593 -2.27 32.06 -11.77
CA LEU A 593 -1.74 31.66 -13.08
C LEU A 593 -0.50 32.44 -13.48
N GLN A 594 -0.39 33.72 -13.07
CA GLN A 594 0.80 34.56 -13.33
C GLN A 594 2.04 34.10 -12.54
N VAL A 595 1.87 33.52 -11.38
CA VAL A 595 2.98 32.94 -10.59
C VAL A 595 3.53 31.63 -11.21
N ARG A 596 2.89 31.11 -12.29
CA ARG A 596 3.35 29.93 -13.04
C ARG A 596 4.54 30.21 -13.99
N GLU A 597 4.72 31.45 -14.42
CA GLU A 597 5.90 31.91 -15.18
C GLU A 597 7.06 32.33 -14.22
#